data_f6add0b5e4db69c759001bca222dc28f
#
_entry.id   f6add0b5e4db69c759001bca222dc28f
#
_cell.length_a   1.000
_cell.length_b   1.000
_cell.length_c   1.000
_cell.angle_alpha   90.00
_cell.angle_beta   90.00
_cell.angle_gamma   90.00
#
_symmetry.space_group_name_H-M   'P 1'
#
loop_
_entity.id
_entity.type
_entity.pdbx_description
1 polymer ?
#
loop_
_entity_poly.entity_id
_entity_poly.type
_entity_poly.pdbx_seq_one_letter_code
_entity_poly.pdbx_strand_id
1 'polypeptide(L)'
;SPSLGPYWFSKGPSLPDLSGLFLGWLGTTGVITKVGLMLYPNKKIREVELFVTDRPELVPEMLYKLTHLEMLEDINAWFQPKPLVFKDNYQITIYFTGDEEEEVEFKRRMVWRAMQQYIDSKDGGFMSIQYIKEVLLEMPQRTIADFADVAKGGGFEYSGPIIPIEHFPRYAAKLIELAAKHNLLYAGAARLISGGHSMMFAVSFAFNRDDAEMMLRVKLALDEATEFALEQGGIPWKPNFNEQKMILKKMNQNTRSIIEMIKRNLDPQGIMNPGNWEVN
;
A
#
# COMPACT_ATOMS: atom_id res chain seq x y z
N SER A 1 1.09 -3.98 -28.32
CA SER A 1 2.41 -3.40 -28.47
C SER A 1 2.34 -2.09 -29.26
N PRO A 2 2.98 -0.99 -28.80
CA PRO A 2 2.96 0.31 -29.51
C PRO A 2 3.51 0.22 -30.94
N SER A 3 4.24 -0.83 -31.25
CA SER A 3 4.82 -1.06 -32.59
C SER A 3 3.85 -1.68 -33.60
N LEU A 4 2.66 -2.10 -33.20
CA LEU A 4 1.72 -2.84 -34.07
C LEU A 4 0.44 -2.11 -34.40
N GLY A 5 0.24 -0.88 -33.95
CA GLY A 5 -0.95 -0.11 -34.30
C GLY A 5 -1.35 0.94 -33.29
N PRO A 6 -2.49 1.60 -33.51
CA PRO A 6 -2.92 2.70 -32.68
C PRO A 6 -3.37 2.21 -31.31
N TYR A 7 -2.86 2.75 -30.33
CA TYR A 7 -3.16 3.02 -28.92
C TYR A 7 -4.08 2.12 -28.11
N TRP A 8 -4.73 1.11 -28.64
CA TRP A 8 -5.57 0.18 -27.89
C TRP A 8 -5.22 -1.27 -28.23
N PHE A 9 -5.22 -2.14 -27.26
CA PHE A 9 -5.16 -3.57 -27.46
C PHE A 9 -5.84 -4.28 -26.28
N SER A 10 -6.42 -5.42 -26.55
CA SER A 10 -6.97 -6.25 -25.49
C SER A 10 -5.84 -6.88 -24.67
N LYS A 11 -6.07 -7.04 -23.37
CA LYS A 11 -5.25 -7.94 -22.57
C LYS A 11 -5.39 -9.35 -23.12
N GLY A 12 -4.33 -9.90 -23.67
CA GLY A 12 -4.37 -11.27 -24.16
C GLY A 12 -3.03 -11.74 -24.69
N PRO A 13 -2.81 -13.05 -24.79
CA PRO A 13 -1.51 -13.67 -25.02
C PRO A 13 -1.10 -13.72 -26.50
N SER A 14 -1.66 -12.89 -27.37
CA SER A 14 -1.32 -12.87 -28.78
C SER A 14 0.15 -12.53 -29.06
N LEU A 15 0.80 -11.85 -28.12
CA LEU A 15 2.23 -11.49 -28.17
C LEU A 15 2.82 -11.55 -26.76
N PRO A 16 4.14 -11.78 -26.64
CA PRO A 16 4.81 -11.63 -25.35
C PRO A 16 4.55 -10.24 -24.76
N ASP A 17 4.16 -10.20 -23.49
CA ASP A 17 3.98 -8.93 -22.78
C ASP A 17 5.33 -8.35 -22.39
N LEU A 18 5.74 -7.32 -23.11
CA LEU A 18 6.98 -6.59 -22.85
C LEU A 18 6.82 -5.45 -21.85
N SER A 19 5.60 -5.19 -21.34
CA SER A 19 5.38 -4.14 -20.34
C SER A 19 6.19 -4.38 -19.07
N GLY A 20 6.39 -5.63 -18.69
CA GLY A 20 7.22 -6.04 -17.57
C GLY A 20 8.70 -5.62 -17.67
N LEU A 21 9.20 -5.29 -18.87
CA LEU A 21 10.55 -4.76 -19.06
C LEU A 21 10.67 -3.27 -18.65
N PHE A 22 9.55 -2.62 -18.34
CA PHE A 22 9.52 -1.19 -17.99
C PHE A 22 8.85 -0.93 -16.64
N LEU A 23 8.02 -1.87 -16.16
CA LEU A 23 7.34 -1.76 -14.86
C LEU A 23 8.25 -2.27 -13.74
N GLY A 24 8.42 -1.46 -12.70
CA GLY A 24 9.29 -1.81 -11.55
C GLY A 24 10.79 -1.57 -11.78
N TRP A 25 11.21 -1.19 -12.97
CA TRP A 25 12.62 -1.00 -13.34
C TRP A 25 13.18 0.39 -13.00
N LEU A 26 12.35 1.30 -12.49
CA LEU A 26 12.78 2.63 -12.03
C LEU A 26 13.55 3.44 -13.10
N GLY A 27 13.17 3.30 -14.37
CA GLY A 27 13.78 4.02 -15.48
C GLY A 27 15.14 3.50 -15.94
N THR A 28 15.55 2.30 -15.52
CA THR A 28 16.86 1.71 -15.89
C THR A 28 16.85 1.02 -17.24
N THR A 29 15.68 0.81 -17.84
CA THR A 29 15.51 0.10 -19.12
C THR A 29 15.04 0.99 -20.27
N GLY A 30 14.72 2.25 -20.00
CA GLY A 30 14.29 3.19 -21.03
C GLY A 30 13.47 4.34 -20.50
N VAL A 31 13.07 5.24 -21.39
CA VAL A 31 12.19 6.38 -21.12
C VAL A 31 10.80 6.09 -21.68
N ILE A 32 9.80 6.11 -20.80
CA ILE A 32 8.39 5.94 -21.20
C ILE A 32 7.86 7.28 -21.71
N THR A 33 7.54 7.35 -22.99
CA THR A 33 7.03 8.57 -23.64
C THR A 33 5.53 8.60 -23.76
N LYS A 34 4.86 7.45 -23.75
CA LYS A 34 3.39 7.34 -23.83
C LYS A 34 2.91 6.14 -23.02
N VAL A 35 1.81 6.31 -22.33
CA VAL A 35 1.16 5.25 -21.52
C VAL A 35 -0.32 5.21 -21.87
N GLY A 36 -0.85 4.02 -22.15
CA GLY A 36 -2.28 3.76 -22.21
C GLY A 36 -2.79 3.28 -20.84
N LEU A 37 -3.77 3.96 -20.29
CA LEU A 37 -4.40 3.59 -19.02
C LEU A 37 -5.82 3.07 -19.27
N MET A 38 -6.18 2.02 -18.57
CA MET A 38 -7.57 1.57 -18.50
C MET A 38 -8.34 2.53 -17.57
N LEU A 39 -9.46 3.05 -18.07
CA LEU A 39 -10.35 3.91 -17.29
C LEU A 39 -11.50 3.08 -16.72
N TYR A 40 -11.93 3.44 -15.53
CA TYR A 40 -13.14 2.93 -14.91
C TYR A 40 -14.26 3.97 -15.01
N PRO A 41 -15.54 3.56 -15.07
CA PRO A 41 -16.66 4.49 -15.05
C PRO A 41 -16.61 5.39 -13.82
N ASN A 42 -16.78 6.70 -14.03
CA ASN A 42 -16.93 7.63 -12.91
C ASN A 42 -18.40 7.58 -12.45
N LYS A 43 -18.62 6.93 -11.31
CA LYS A 43 -19.94 6.78 -10.71
C LYS A 43 -20.43 8.10 -10.08
N LYS A 44 -21.74 8.33 -10.10
CA LYS A 44 -22.36 9.58 -9.59
C LYS A 44 -22.29 9.69 -8.07
N ILE A 45 -22.45 8.56 -7.38
CA ILE A 45 -22.54 8.51 -5.92
C ILE A 45 -21.34 7.72 -5.41
N ARG A 46 -20.66 8.27 -4.41
CA ARG A 46 -19.59 7.63 -3.68
C ARG A 46 -19.87 7.67 -2.20
N GLU A 47 -19.75 6.53 -1.54
CA GLU A 47 -20.02 6.37 -0.12
C GLU A 47 -18.84 5.69 0.57
N VAL A 48 -18.77 5.88 1.88
CA VAL A 48 -17.77 5.27 2.73
C VAL A 48 -18.38 4.78 4.04
N GLU A 49 -17.92 3.62 4.51
CA GLU A 49 -18.15 3.16 5.86
C GLU A 49 -16.82 3.05 6.61
N LEU A 50 -16.82 3.40 7.90
CA LEU A 50 -15.67 3.30 8.77
C LEU A 50 -15.99 2.37 9.94
N PHE A 51 -15.17 1.36 10.11
CA PHE A 51 -15.18 0.48 11.28
C PHE A 51 -13.85 0.58 12.03
N VAL A 52 -13.90 0.55 13.34
CA VAL A 52 -12.71 0.67 14.20
C VAL A 52 -12.66 -0.49 15.18
N THR A 53 -11.48 -1.06 15.37
CA THR A 53 -11.21 -2.10 16.36
C THR A 53 -9.90 -1.82 17.09
N ASP A 54 -9.75 -2.33 18.31
CA ASP A 54 -8.47 -2.42 19.02
C ASP A 54 -7.78 -3.80 18.84
N ARG A 55 -8.39 -4.69 18.05
CA ARG A 55 -7.99 -6.08 17.84
C ARG A 55 -7.44 -6.30 16.41
N PRO A 56 -6.15 -6.08 16.18
CA PRO A 56 -5.55 -6.21 14.85
C PRO A 56 -5.69 -7.62 14.25
N GLU A 57 -5.82 -8.66 15.08
CA GLU A 57 -6.00 -10.05 14.65
C GLU A 57 -7.32 -10.30 13.91
N LEU A 58 -8.34 -9.46 14.13
CA LEU A 58 -9.62 -9.55 13.41
C LEU A 58 -9.58 -8.92 12.03
N VAL A 59 -8.61 -8.03 11.78
CA VAL A 59 -8.53 -7.28 10.52
C VAL A 59 -8.41 -8.18 9.29
N PRO A 60 -7.53 -9.20 9.25
CA PRO A 60 -7.41 -10.08 8.09
C PRO A 60 -8.71 -10.79 7.73
N GLU A 61 -9.38 -11.40 8.69
CA GLU A 61 -10.64 -12.13 8.44
C GLU A 61 -11.71 -11.21 7.87
N MET A 62 -11.84 -10.01 8.45
CA MET A 62 -12.77 -9.01 7.95
C MET A 62 -12.44 -8.56 6.53
N LEU A 63 -11.17 -8.26 6.25
CA LEU A 63 -10.73 -7.87 4.90
C LEU A 63 -11.06 -8.96 3.87
N TYR A 64 -10.83 -10.24 4.18
CA TYR A 64 -11.21 -11.34 3.30
C TYR A 64 -12.72 -11.40 3.05
N LYS A 65 -13.55 -11.22 4.08
CA LYS A 65 -15.02 -11.22 3.92
C LYS A 65 -15.51 -10.06 3.05
N LEU A 66 -14.95 -8.88 3.24
CA LEU A 66 -15.31 -7.71 2.44
C LEU A 66 -14.88 -7.87 0.99
N THR A 67 -13.69 -8.42 0.74
CA THR A 67 -13.19 -8.68 -0.61
C THR A 67 -14.10 -9.61 -1.40
N HIS A 68 -14.66 -10.63 -0.76
CA HIS A 68 -15.61 -11.56 -1.41
C HIS A 68 -16.92 -10.92 -1.88
N LEU A 69 -17.21 -9.68 -1.45
CA LEU A 69 -18.38 -8.97 -1.97
C LEU A 69 -18.21 -8.53 -3.43
N GLU A 70 -16.97 -8.38 -3.93
CA GLU A 70 -16.60 -8.01 -5.32
C GLU A 70 -17.28 -6.74 -5.86
N MET A 71 -17.86 -5.91 -4.98
CA MET A 71 -18.64 -4.71 -5.34
C MET A 71 -18.09 -3.43 -4.72
N LEU A 72 -16.94 -3.53 -4.05
CA LEU A 72 -16.32 -2.42 -3.35
C LEU A 72 -15.29 -1.72 -4.24
N GLU A 73 -15.23 -0.39 -4.13
CA GLU A 73 -14.25 0.40 -4.87
C GLU A 73 -12.85 0.26 -4.28
N ASP A 74 -12.77 0.38 -2.95
CA ASP A 74 -11.50 0.36 -2.24
C ASP A 74 -11.69 -0.03 -0.77
N ILE A 75 -10.68 -0.68 -0.19
CA ILE A 75 -10.63 -1.01 1.23
C ILE A 75 -9.24 -0.66 1.75
N ASN A 76 -9.22 0.19 2.78
CA ASN A 76 -8.00 0.64 3.44
C ASN A 76 -8.06 0.38 4.93
N ALA A 77 -6.93 0.04 5.53
CA ALA A 77 -6.75 -0.01 6.96
C ALA A 77 -5.75 1.06 7.40
N TRP A 78 -6.04 1.76 8.48
CA TRP A 78 -5.22 2.84 9.03
C TRP A 78 -5.05 2.66 10.53
N PHE A 79 -3.88 3.02 11.05
CA PHE A 79 -3.65 3.12 12.50
C PHE A 79 -2.52 4.09 12.81
N GLN A 80 -2.65 4.77 13.95
CA GLN A 80 -1.70 5.77 14.42
C GLN A 80 -1.81 5.89 15.94
N PRO A 81 -0.83 6.51 16.63
CA PRO A 81 -0.83 6.60 18.10
C PRO A 81 -1.88 7.53 18.68
N LYS A 82 -2.74 8.16 17.88
CA LYS A 82 -3.83 9.00 18.35
C LYS A 82 -5.09 8.16 18.57
N PRO A 83 -5.63 8.09 19.79
CA PRO A 83 -6.87 7.37 20.03
C PRO A 83 -8.04 8.07 19.32
N LEU A 84 -8.89 7.28 18.65
CA LEU A 84 -10.16 7.73 18.10
C LEU A 84 -11.32 7.31 18.99
N VAL A 85 -11.38 6.03 19.34
CA VAL A 85 -12.36 5.39 20.20
C VAL A 85 -11.66 4.58 21.28
N PHE A 86 -10.70 3.76 20.89
CA PHE A 86 -9.86 2.94 21.74
C PHE A 86 -8.48 3.57 21.94
N LYS A 87 -7.69 3.03 22.87
CA LYS A 87 -6.28 3.42 23.01
C LYS A 87 -5.49 3.13 21.74
N ASP A 88 -5.66 1.93 21.20
CA ASP A 88 -5.12 1.52 19.91
C ASP A 88 -6.28 1.38 18.93
N ASN A 89 -6.19 1.99 17.75
CA ASN A 89 -7.29 2.03 16.81
C ASN A 89 -6.81 1.58 15.44
N TYR A 90 -7.35 0.45 15.00
CA TYR A 90 -7.25 -0.02 13.64
C TYR A 90 -8.54 0.36 12.91
N GLN A 91 -8.43 1.30 12.00
CA GLN A 91 -9.54 1.90 11.28
C GLN A 91 -9.64 1.26 9.91
N ILE A 92 -10.80 0.74 9.56
CA ILE A 92 -11.04 0.13 8.25
C ILE A 92 -12.04 1.00 7.51
N THR A 93 -11.60 1.61 6.43
CA THR A 93 -12.44 2.40 5.53
C THR A 93 -12.80 1.59 4.30
N ILE A 94 -14.08 1.56 3.97
CA ILE A 94 -14.66 0.78 2.89
C ILE A 94 -15.39 1.73 1.98
N TYR A 95 -14.91 1.85 0.72
CA TYR A 95 -15.51 2.71 -0.29
C TYR A 95 -16.33 1.91 -1.28
N PHE A 96 -17.48 2.42 -1.63
CA PHE A 96 -18.34 1.86 -2.67
C PHE A 96 -19.07 2.97 -3.43
N THR A 97 -19.40 2.67 -4.67
CA THR A 97 -19.93 3.63 -5.62
C THR A 97 -21.15 3.09 -6.34
N GLY A 98 -21.98 3.97 -6.88
CA GLY A 98 -23.15 3.62 -7.68
C GLY A 98 -23.61 4.77 -8.54
N ASP A 99 -24.49 4.47 -9.49
CA ASP A 99 -25.15 5.49 -10.31
C ASP A 99 -26.51 5.89 -9.74
N GLU A 100 -27.13 5.01 -8.92
CA GLU A 100 -28.44 5.21 -8.31
C GLU A 100 -28.36 4.91 -6.80
N GLU A 101 -29.21 5.60 -6.02
CA GLU A 101 -29.24 5.45 -4.54
C GLU A 101 -29.53 4.02 -4.10
N GLU A 102 -30.41 3.29 -4.81
CA GLU A 102 -30.74 1.91 -4.49
C GLU A 102 -29.55 0.97 -4.65
N GLU A 103 -28.67 1.22 -5.64
CA GLU A 103 -27.44 0.46 -5.84
C GLU A 103 -26.49 0.66 -4.63
N VAL A 104 -26.30 1.91 -4.23
CA VAL A 104 -25.43 2.29 -3.12
C VAL A 104 -25.95 1.72 -1.79
N GLU A 105 -27.27 1.84 -1.58
CA GLU A 105 -27.90 1.31 -0.37
C GLU A 105 -27.86 -0.23 -0.31
N PHE A 106 -27.96 -0.91 -1.45
CA PHE A 106 -27.77 -2.35 -1.53
C PHE A 106 -26.34 -2.72 -1.10
N LYS A 107 -25.31 -2.04 -1.63
CA LYS A 107 -23.91 -2.28 -1.28
C LYS A 107 -23.66 -2.02 0.21
N ARG A 108 -24.23 -0.93 0.75
CA ARG A 108 -24.16 -0.62 2.18
C ARG A 108 -24.72 -1.76 3.03
N ARG A 109 -25.92 -2.26 2.71
CA ARG A 109 -26.51 -3.39 3.44
C ARG A 109 -25.62 -4.64 3.37
N MET A 110 -24.98 -4.92 2.25
CA MET A 110 -24.09 -6.08 2.14
C MET A 110 -22.83 -5.92 3.00
N VAL A 111 -22.24 -4.73 3.05
CA VAL A 111 -21.11 -4.40 3.95
C VAL A 111 -21.52 -4.60 5.40
N TRP A 112 -22.64 -4.02 5.82
CA TRP A 112 -23.14 -4.16 7.19
C TRP A 112 -23.45 -5.61 7.55
N ARG A 113 -24.04 -6.37 6.65
CA ARG A 113 -24.29 -7.81 6.84
C ARG A 113 -22.98 -8.60 7.03
N ALA A 114 -21.94 -8.28 6.26
CA ALA A 114 -20.64 -8.91 6.41
C ALA A 114 -19.99 -8.57 7.76
N MET A 115 -20.24 -7.36 8.28
CA MET A 115 -19.70 -6.88 9.54
C MET A 115 -20.51 -7.27 10.78
N GLN A 116 -21.77 -7.69 10.62
CA GLN A 116 -22.74 -7.92 11.71
C GLN A 116 -22.17 -8.78 12.84
N GLN A 117 -21.57 -9.92 12.52
CA GLN A 117 -21.01 -10.85 13.50
C GLN A 117 -19.88 -10.25 14.35
N TYR A 118 -19.17 -9.23 13.84
CA TYR A 118 -18.07 -8.58 14.56
C TYR A 118 -18.57 -7.42 15.43
N ILE A 119 -19.71 -6.81 15.09
CA ILE A 119 -20.30 -5.69 15.81
C ILE A 119 -21.14 -6.19 16.99
N ASP A 120 -21.92 -7.25 16.78
CA ASP A 120 -22.88 -7.77 17.76
C ASP A 120 -22.27 -8.81 18.71
N SER A 121 -21.00 -9.16 18.58
CA SER A 121 -20.38 -10.15 19.46
C SER A 121 -20.23 -9.60 20.89
N LYS A 122 -20.54 -10.43 21.89
CA LYS A 122 -20.38 -10.07 23.30
C LYS A 122 -18.94 -9.72 23.68
N ASP A 123 -17.99 -10.24 22.92
CA ASP A 123 -16.55 -10.02 23.13
C ASP A 123 -16.05 -8.77 22.39
N GLY A 124 -16.94 -8.02 21.71
CA GLY A 124 -16.63 -6.84 20.94
C GLY A 124 -15.66 -7.12 19.80
N GLY A 125 -15.76 -6.40 18.72
CA GLY A 125 -14.83 -6.55 17.62
C GLY A 125 -14.64 -5.21 16.95
N PHE A 126 -15.71 -4.71 16.34
CA PHE A 126 -15.66 -3.45 15.60
C PHE A 126 -16.77 -2.50 16.05
N MET A 127 -16.48 -1.21 16.02
CA MET A 127 -17.45 -0.13 16.15
C MET A 127 -17.55 0.64 14.84
N SER A 128 -18.77 0.97 14.41
CA SER A 128 -18.96 1.87 13.27
C SER A 128 -18.85 3.33 13.70
N ILE A 129 -18.19 4.15 12.89
CA ILE A 129 -17.96 5.57 13.11
C ILE A 129 -18.55 6.36 11.95
N GLN A 130 -19.43 7.33 12.24
CA GLN A 130 -20.13 8.10 11.20
C GLN A 130 -19.69 9.57 11.11
N TYR A 131 -19.20 10.17 12.20
CA TYR A 131 -18.97 11.61 12.30
C TYR A 131 -17.82 12.17 11.46
N ILE A 132 -16.94 11.32 10.91
CA ILE A 132 -15.82 11.76 10.03
C ILE A 132 -16.02 11.35 8.57
N LYS A 133 -17.21 10.92 8.20
CA LYS A 133 -17.52 10.37 6.87
C LYS A 133 -17.20 11.34 5.74
N GLU A 134 -17.54 12.61 5.89
CA GLU A 134 -17.26 13.64 4.89
C GLU A 134 -15.76 13.79 4.62
N VAL A 135 -14.95 13.78 5.67
CA VAL A 135 -13.47 13.84 5.55
C VAL A 135 -12.94 12.60 4.83
N LEU A 136 -13.49 11.43 5.12
CA LEU A 136 -13.06 10.18 4.50
C LEU A 136 -13.41 10.12 3.01
N LEU A 137 -14.50 10.73 2.56
CA LEU A 137 -14.86 10.79 1.14
C LEU A 137 -13.85 11.55 0.29
N GLU A 138 -13.11 12.49 0.86
CA GLU A 138 -12.02 13.19 0.21
C GLU A 138 -10.71 12.37 0.16
N MET A 139 -10.63 11.32 0.96
CA MET A 139 -9.39 10.54 1.16
C MET A 139 -9.09 9.79 -0.11
N PRO A 140 -8.83 9.13 -0.86
CA PRO A 140 -7.69 8.79 -1.68
C PRO A 140 -7.16 9.93 -2.55
N GLN A 141 -7.84 11.04 -2.61
CA GLN A 141 -7.42 12.22 -3.40
C GLN A 141 -6.47 13.13 -2.61
N ARG A 142 -6.41 12.98 -1.29
CA ARG A 142 -5.45 13.69 -0.45
C ARG A 142 -4.04 13.23 -0.72
N THR A 143 -3.14 14.19 -0.78
CA THR A 143 -1.74 13.92 -1.00
C THR A 143 -1.06 13.44 0.28
N ILE A 144 0.07 12.76 0.12
CA ILE A 144 0.98 12.40 1.23
C ILE A 144 1.41 13.61 2.08
N ALA A 145 1.33 14.83 1.52
CA ALA A 145 1.60 16.06 2.22
C ALA A 145 0.73 16.25 3.47
N ASP A 146 -0.52 15.80 3.44
CA ASP A 146 -1.42 15.86 4.61
C ASP A 146 -0.91 15.02 5.78
N PHE A 147 -0.14 13.97 5.52
CA PHE A 147 0.52 13.16 6.54
C PHE A 147 1.83 13.79 7.03
N ALA A 148 2.50 14.57 6.20
CA ALA A 148 3.72 15.28 6.58
C ALA A 148 3.47 16.38 7.63
N ASP A 149 2.26 16.94 7.65
CA ASP A 149 1.86 17.94 8.65
C ASP A 149 1.71 17.37 10.08
N VAL A 150 1.79 16.06 10.25
CA VAL A 150 1.75 15.41 11.58
C VAL A 150 2.99 15.77 12.43
N ALA A 151 4.12 16.01 11.78
CA ALA A 151 5.34 16.43 12.45
C ALA A 151 5.75 17.87 12.04
N LYS A 152 6.19 18.67 13.01
CA LYS A 152 6.79 19.96 12.74
C LYS A 152 8.01 19.78 11.82
N GLY A 153 8.07 20.54 10.71
CA GLY A 153 9.12 20.42 9.70
C GLY A 153 8.77 19.56 8.50
N GLY A 154 7.58 18.93 8.48
CA GLY A 154 6.95 18.34 7.29
C GLY A 154 7.70 17.18 6.65
N GLY A 155 8.53 16.45 7.39
CA GLY A 155 9.17 15.22 6.93
C GLY A 155 8.23 14.03 7.04
N PHE A 156 8.19 13.22 5.98
CA PHE A 156 7.47 11.95 5.96
C PHE A 156 8.22 10.96 5.07
N GLU A 157 8.44 9.76 5.56
CA GLU A 157 9.11 8.70 4.81
C GLU A 157 8.48 7.35 5.17
N TYR A 158 8.48 6.42 4.23
CA TYR A 158 7.89 5.10 4.44
C TYR A 158 8.59 3.99 3.65
N SER A 159 8.52 2.78 4.15
CA SER A 159 8.70 1.53 3.41
C SER A 159 7.33 0.89 3.19
N GLY A 160 7.03 0.47 1.98
CA GLY A 160 5.72 -0.08 1.59
C GLY A 160 5.82 -1.50 1.06
N PRO A 161 6.05 -2.52 1.90
CA PRO A 161 6.06 -3.90 1.42
C PRO A 161 4.66 -4.37 0.97
N ILE A 162 4.65 -5.16 -0.09
CA ILE A 162 3.49 -5.99 -0.47
C ILE A 162 3.56 -7.27 0.35
N ILE A 163 2.50 -7.57 1.07
CA ILE A 163 2.42 -8.69 2.01
C ILE A 163 1.11 -9.46 1.87
N PRO A 164 1.04 -10.73 2.30
CA PRO A 164 -0.20 -11.44 2.52
C PRO A 164 -1.09 -10.74 3.56
N ILE A 165 -2.41 -10.79 3.38
CA ILE A 165 -3.37 -10.10 4.26
C ILE A 165 -3.26 -10.59 5.71
N GLU A 166 -3.07 -11.88 5.93
CA GLU A 166 -2.93 -12.50 7.24
C GLU A 166 -1.71 -11.99 8.04
N HIS A 167 -0.76 -11.34 7.40
CA HIS A 167 0.40 -10.77 8.08
C HIS A 167 0.14 -9.39 8.70
N PHE A 168 -1.02 -8.77 8.47
CA PHE A 168 -1.35 -7.44 8.99
C PHE A 168 -1.02 -7.26 10.48
N PRO A 169 -1.46 -8.14 11.42
CA PRO A 169 -1.19 -7.94 12.84
C PRO A 169 0.30 -7.92 13.17
N ARG A 170 1.08 -8.76 12.51
CA ARG A 170 2.53 -8.87 12.71
C ARG A 170 3.25 -7.61 12.25
N TYR A 171 2.86 -7.05 11.11
CA TYR A 171 3.45 -5.81 10.60
C TYR A 171 3.02 -4.59 11.41
N ALA A 172 1.77 -4.56 11.88
CA ALA A 172 1.30 -3.52 12.78
C ALA A 172 2.10 -3.51 14.10
N ALA A 173 2.28 -4.67 14.72
CA ALA A 173 3.08 -4.82 15.93
C ALA A 173 4.55 -4.39 15.69
N LYS A 174 5.14 -4.78 14.54
CA LYS A 174 6.52 -4.39 14.21
C LYS A 174 6.68 -2.89 14.01
N LEU A 175 5.71 -2.21 13.37
CA LEU A 175 5.74 -0.75 13.24
C LEU A 175 5.71 -0.06 14.60
N ILE A 176 4.86 -0.50 15.51
CA ILE A 176 4.77 0.04 16.87
C ILE A 176 6.07 -0.18 17.65
N GLU A 177 6.66 -1.38 17.55
CA GLU A 177 7.96 -1.71 18.13
C GLU A 177 9.07 -0.79 17.64
N LEU A 178 9.18 -0.59 16.31
CA LEU A 178 10.19 0.27 15.70
C LEU A 178 10.01 1.73 16.09
N ALA A 179 8.76 2.21 16.13
CA ALA A 179 8.44 3.56 16.58
C ALA A 179 8.90 3.81 18.02
N ALA A 180 8.63 2.86 18.91
CA ALA A 180 9.07 2.93 20.31
C ALA A 180 10.59 2.86 20.41
N LYS A 181 11.23 1.91 19.73
CA LYS A 181 12.69 1.72 19.74
C LYS A 181 13.45 2.96 19.29
N HIS A 182 12.98 3.61 18.23
CA HIS A 182 13.65 4.77 17.63
C HIS A 182 13.08 6.12 18.11
N ASN A 183 12.11 6.12 19.03
CA ASN A 183 11.40 7.30 19.52
C ASN A 183 10.87 8.16 18.37
N LEU A 184 9.99 7.58 17.54
CA LEU A 184 9.41 8.19 16.34
C LEU A 184 7.87 8.24 16.41
N LEU A 185 7.29 9.23 15.76
CA LEU A 185 5.86 9.24 15.45
C LEU A 185 5.59 8.37 14.23
N TYR A 186 4.62 7.48 14.31
CA TYR A 186 4.29 6.56 13.25
C TYR A 186 2.87 6.72 12.70
N ALA A 187 2.70 6.28 11.48
CA ALA A 187 1.39 5.96 10.92
C ALA A 187 1.50 4.65 10.13
N GLY A 188 0.57 3.75 10.36
CA GLY A 188 0.42 2.53 9.59
C GLY A 188 -0.74 2.67 8.61
N ALA A 189 -0.53 2.24 7.39
CA ALA A 189 -1.59 2.18 6.38
C ALA A 189 -1.47 0.88 5.59
N ALA A 190 -2.61 0.25 5.31
CA ALA A 190 -2.66 -0.90 4.43
C ALA A 190 -3.75 -0.71 3.41
N ARG A 191 -3.47 -1.05 2.15
CA ARG A 191 -4.44 -1.01 1.06
C ARG A 191 -4.46 -2.35 0.35
N LEU A 192 -5.66 -2.88 0.15
CA LEU A 192 -5.83 -4.10 -0.60
C LEU A 192 -5.46 -3.91 -2.06
N ILE A 193 -4.77 -4.89 -2.63
CA ILE A 193 -4.36 -4.92 -4.03
C ILE A 193 -4.65 -6.29 -4.63
N SER A 194 -4.56 -6.38 -5.95
CA SER A 194 -4.71 -7.66 -6.68
C SER A 194 -6.01 -8.41 -6.35
N GLY A 195 -7.13 -7.68 -6.25
CA GLY A 195 -8.42 -8.29 -5.93
C GLY A 195 -8.49 -8.93 -4.54
N GLY A 196 -7.70 -8.42 -3.58
CA GLY A 196 -7.70 -8.91 -2.20
C GLY A 196 -6.78 -10.10 -1.93
N HIS A 197 -5.88 -10.45 -2.86
CA HIS A 197 -4.87 -11.49 -2.60
C HIS A 197 -3.71 -11.02 -1.73
N SER A 198 -3.47 -9.71 -1.72
CA SER A 198 -2.38 -9.11 -0.96
C SER A 198 -2.73 -7.67 -0.57
N MET A 199 -1.89 -7.09 0.27
CA MET A 199 -1.98 -5.68 0.61
C MET A 199 -0.62 -5.00 0.49
N MET A 200 -0.61 -3.73 0.13
CA MET A 200 0.52 -2.86 0.39
C MET A 200 0.40 -2.37 1.83
N PHE A 201 1.43 -2.59 2.63
CA PHE A 201 1.47 -2.15 4.02
C PHE A 201 2.54 -1.07 4.20
N ALA A 202 2.13 0.16 4.51
CA ALA A 202 3.06 1.26 4.74
C ALA A 202 3.50 1.32 6.21
N VAL A 203 4.79 1.08 6.42
CA VAL A 203 5.50 1.41 7.67
C VAL A 203 6.01 2.83 7.49
N SER A 204 5.42 3.81 8.16
CA SER A 204 5.73 5.21 7.92
C SER A 204 6.00 6.02 9.19
N PHE A 205 6.89 7.01 9.06
CA PHE A 205 7.30 7.89 10.13
C PHE A 205 7.25 9.35 9.68
N ALA A 206 6.69 10.20 10.56
CA ALA A 206 6.73 11.64 10.40
C ALA A 206 7.90 12.22 11.21
N PHE A 207 8.61 13.20 10.66
CA PHE A 207 9.81 13.76 11.28
C PHE A 207 10.07 15.21 10.91
N ASN A 208 10.92 15.88 11.69
CA ASN A 208 11.42 17.19 11.33
C ASN A 208 12.63 17.06 10.39
N ARG A 209 12.55 17.68 9.20
CA ARG A 209 13.64 17.69 8.21
C ARG A 209 14.88 18.46 8.65
N ASP A 210 14.74 19.38 9.60
CA ASP A 210 15.87 20.15 10.16
C ASP A 210 16.61 19.39 11.28
N ASP A 211 16.10 18.24 11.71
CA ASP A 211 16.68 17.40 12.73
C ASP A 211 17.42 16.20 12.11
N ALA A 212 18.73 16.36 11.93
CA ALA A 212 19.59 15.32 11.33
C ALA A 212 19.63 14.01 12.15
N GLU A 213 19.52 14.10 13.48
CA GLU A 213 19.48 12.93 14.35
C GLU A 213 18.15 12.17 14.16
N MET A 214 17.04 12.89 14.09
CA MET A 214 15.74 12.29 13.82
C MET A 214 15.70 11.63 12.43
N MET A 215 16.24 12.29 11.40
CA MET A 215 16.35 11.70 10.05
C MET A 215 17.17 10.40 10.06
N LEU A 216 18.27 10.36 10.81
CA LEU A 216 19.05 9.11 10.94
C LEU A 216 18.25 8.00 11.63
N ARG A 217 17.50 8.31 12.69
CA ARG A 217 16.65 7.36 13.39
C ARG A 217 15.54 6.81 12.47
N VAL A 218 14.91 7.69 11.68
CA VAL A 218 13.91 7.29 10.67
C VAL A 218 14.52 6.34 9.64
N LYS A 219 15.70 6.68 9.11
CA LYS A 219 16.41 5.80 8.17
C LYS A 219 16.68 4.43 8.76
N LEU A 220 17.20 4.35 9.97
CA LEU A 220 17.49 3.08 10.65
C LEU A 220 16.20 2.26 10.89
N ALA A 221 15.13 2.91 11.31
CA ALA A 221 13.83 2.25 11.50
C ALA A 221 13.26 1.68 10.20
N LEU A 222 13.39 2.41 9.08
CA LEU A 222 12.94 1.92 7.77
C LEU A 222 13.82 0.80 7.22
N ASP A 223 15.14 0.84 7.45
CA ASP A 223 16.05 -0.24 7.09
C ASP A 223 15.69 -1.53 7.85
N GLU A 224 15.44 -1.45 9.16
CA GLU A 224 14.98 -2.59 9.97
C GLU A 224 13.60 -3.10 9.55
N ALA A 225 12.68 -2.20 9.20
CA ALA A 225 11.35 -2.57 8.68
C ALA A 225 11.47 -3.33 7.35
N THR A 226 12.37 -2.90 6.47
CA THR A 226 12.62 -3.58 5.20
C THR A 226 13.26 -4.94 5.39
N GLU A 227 14.26 -5.07 6.29
CA GLU A 227 14.83 -6.37 6.64
C GLU A 227 13.76 -7.34 7.16
N PHE A 228 12.96 -6.89 8.11
CA PHE A 228 11.83 -7.66 8.61
C PHE A 228 10.88 -8.08 7.51
N ALA A 229 10.49 -7.14 6.62
CA ALA A 229 9.59 -7.45 5.51
C ALA A 229 10.16 -8.56 4.61
N LEU A 230 11.41 -8.43 4.19
CA LEU A 230 12.08 -9.42 3.34
C LEU A 230 12.25 -10.80 4.02
N GLU A 231 12.39 -10.85 5.34
CA GLU A 231 12.41 -12.10 6.10
C GLU A 231 11.04 -12.78 6.18
N GLN A 232 9.97 -11.98 6.15
CA GLN A 232 8.59 -12.47 6.18
C GLN A 232 8.00 -12.73 4.77
N GLY A 233 8.81 -12.62 3.72
CA GLY A 233 8.37 -12.81 2.32
C GLY A 233 7.70 -11.59 1.69
N GLY A 234 7.65 -10.46 2.38
CA GLY A 234 7.18 -9.19 1.84
C GLY A 234 8.24 -8.52 0.96
N ILE A 235 7.81 -7.79 -0.06
CA ILE A 235 8.71 -7.08 -0.97
C ILE A 235 8.26 -5.63 -1.11
N PRO A 236 9.13 -4.61 -0.85
CA PRO A 236 8.82 -3.22 -1.11
C PRO A 236 8.34 -2.98 -2.54
N TRP A 237 7.18 -2.31 -2.72
CA TRP A 237 6.59 -2.13 -4.05
C TRP A 237 7.27 -1.03 -4.88
N LYS A 238 7.90 -0.07 -4.21
CA LYS A 238 8.70 1.02 -4.80
C LYS A 238 10.03 1.15 -4.05
N PRO A 239 10.92 0.18 -4.20
CA PRO A 239 12.13 0.13 -3.39
C PRO A 239 13.06 1.30 -3.69
N ASN A 240 13.48 1.99 -2.65
CA ASN A 240 14.57 2.96 -2.72
C ASN A 240 15.92 2.27 -2.94
N PHE A 241 16.98 3.04 -3.10
CA PHE A 241 18.34 2.53 -3.34
C PHE A 241 18.82 1.48 -2.33
N ASN A 242 18.54 1.69 -1.05
CA ASN A 242 18.99 0.80 0.00
C ASN A 242 18.16 -0.49 0.02
N GLU A 243 16.84 -0.35 -0.13
CA GLU A 243 15.92 -1.48 -0.25
C GLU A 243 16.24 -2.37 -1.47
N GLN A 244 16.60 -1.78 -2.62
CA GLN A 244 17.03 -2.53 -3.79
C GLN A 244 18.27 -3.38 -3.50
N LYS A 245 19.27 -2.83 -2.80
CA LYS A 245 20.47 -3.58 -2.40
C LYS A 245 20.12 -4.75 -1.47
N MET A 246 19.20 -4.53 -0.52
CA MET A 246 18.71 -5.59 0.37
C MET A 246 17.98 -6.68 -0.42
N ILE A 247 17.12 -6.32 -1.36
CA ILE A 247 16.40 -7.25 -2.26
C ILE A 247 17.39 -8.05 -3.09
N LEU A 248 18.31 -7.39 -3.79
CA LEU A 248 19.30 -8.05 -4.64
C LEU A 248 20.19 -9.02 -3.85
N LYS A 249 20.54 -8.69 -2.60
CA LYS A 249 21.34 -9.56 -1.73
C LYS A 249 20.60 -10.86 -1.38
N LYS A 250 19.28 -10.81 -1.21
CA LYS A 250 18.44 -11.98 -0.88
C LYS A 250 17.89 -12.69 -2.12
N MET A 251 17.98 -12.08 -3.30
CA MET A 251 17.44 -12.60 -4.55
C MET A 251 18.17 -13.84 -5.03
N ASN A 252 17.43 -14.78 -5.61
CA ASN A 252 17.99 -15.96 -6.26
C ASN A 252 19.00 -15.55 -7.37
N GLN A 253 20.14 -16.22 -7.43
CA GLN A 253 21.23 -15.90 -8.36
C GLN A 253 20.79 -15.93 -9.82
N ASN A 254 19.94 -16.87 -10.23
CA ASN A 254 19.46 -16.94 -11.63
C ASN A 254 18.57 -15.75 -11.98
N THR A 255 17.66 -15.35 -11.08
CA THR A 255 16.79 -14.18 -11.26
C THR A 255 17.65 -12.91 -11.37
N ARG A 256 18.64 -12.76 -10.51
CA ARG A 256 19.59 -11.66 -10.52
C ARG A 256 20.36 -11.59 -11.86
N SER A 257 20.87 -12.71 -12.36
CA SER A 257 21.55 -12.80 -13.65
C SER A 257 20.65 -12.41 -14.83
N ILE A 258 19.35 -12.73 -14.77
CA ILE A 258 18.37 -12.30 -15.79
C ILE A 258 18.18 -10.78 -15.75
N ILE A 259 18.04 -10.19 -14.55
CA ILE A 259 17.93 -8.73 -14.39
C ILE A 259 19.15 -8.03 -14.96
N GLU A 260 20.36 -8.49 -14.64
CA GLU A 260 21.62 -7.95 -15.15
C GLU A 260 21.71 -8.06 -16.67
N MET A 261 21.31 -9.20 -17.24
CA MET A 261 21.29 -9.43 -18.68
C MET A 261 20.33 -8.47 -19.38
N ILE A 262 19.11 -8.31 -18.88
CA ILE A 262 18.10 -7.38 -19.44
C ILE A 262 18.65 -5.95 -19.41
N LYS A 263 19.12 -5.50 -18.23
CA LYS A 263 19.68 -4.15 -18.09
C LYS A 263 20.83 -3.90 -19.06
N ARG A 264 21.78 -4.82 -19.15
CA ARG A 264 22.94 -4.71 -20.07
C ARG A 264 22.55 -4.65 -21.54
N ASN A 265 21.50 -5.39 -21.95
CA ASN A 265 21.02 -5.37 -23.32
C ASN A 265 20.27 -4.08 -23.69
N LEU A 266 19.51 -3.50 -22.75
CA LEU A 266 18.72 -2.29 -22.99
C LEU A 266 19.51 -1.00 -22.71
N ASP A 267 20.48 -1.06 -21.82
CA ASP A 267 21.37 0.06 -21.45
C ASP A 267 22.84 -0.38 -21.42
N PRO A 268 23.44 -0.67 -22.59
CA PRO A 268 24.81 -1.17 -22.66
C PRO A 268 25.86 -0.17 -22.16
N GLN A 269 25.52 1.12 -22.12
CA GLN A 269 26.43 2.18 -21.66
C GLN A 269 26.23 2.50 -20.15
N GLY A 270 25.21 1.95 -19.50
CA GLY A 270 24.92 2.18 -18.08
C GLY A 270 24.53 3.62 -17.73
N ILE A 271 23.90 4.34 -18.68
CA ILE A 271 23.53 5.75 -18.50
C ILE A 271 22.09 5.96 -17.98
N MET A 272 21.26 4.90 -18.04
CA MET A 272 19.87 4.96 -17.66
C MET A 272 19.71 4.77 -16.15
N ASN A 273 19.43 5.85 -15.44
CA ASN A 273 19.21 5.92 -14.01
C ASN A 273 20.22 5.05 -13.21
N PRO A 274 21.52 5.38 -13.28
CA PRO A 274 22.59 4.55 -12.72
C PRO A 274 22.45 4.36 -11.22
N GLY A 275 22.88 3.21 -10.73
CA GLY A 275 22.79 2.80 -9.32
C GLY A 275 21.51 2.05 -8.98
N ASN A 276 20.45 2.13 -9.78
CA ASN A 276 19.24 1.33 -9.55
C ASN A 276 19.37 -0.06 -10.15
N TRP A 277 18.97 -1.08 -9.37
CA TRP A 277 19.09 -2.50 -9.75
C TRP A 277 20.49 -2.93 -10.17
N GLU A 278 21.51 -2.23 -9.69
CA GLU A 278 22.91 -2.59 -9.95
C GLU A 278 23.44 -3.47 -8.82
N VAL A 279 24.14 -4.48 -9.25
CA VAL A 279 24.88 -5.38 -8.38
C VAL A 279 26.33 -4.92 -8.41
N ASN A 280 26.74 -4.20 -7.38
CA ASN A 280 28.14 -3.87 -7.12
C ASN A 280 28.78 -4.99 -6.30
#